data_3e4517cc656b7ce6c40376bec8381c45
#
_entry.id   3e4517cc656b7ce6c40376bec8381c45
#
_cell.length_a   1.000
_cell.length_b   1.000
_cell.length_c   1.000
_cell.angle_alpha   90.00
_cell.angle_beta   90.00
_cell.angle_gamma   90.00
#
_symmetry.space_group_name_H-M   'P 1'
#
loop_
_entity.id
_entity.type
_entity.pdbx_description
1 polymer ?
#
loop_
_entity_poly.entity_id
_entity_poly.type
_entity_poly.pdbx_seq_one_letter_code
_entity_poly.pdbx_strand_id
1 'polypeptide(L)'
;RIQNQDLPDEMHTASFDFIEKHKTQSLTYFEFSTLSALHLFKQAKLDVVILEVGLGGRLDATNIVDNDLAVITSIDIDHTDFLGSTREEIGFEKAGIFRANKPVVIGEPNVPQPMLEQAEKLHCYVSRRDVNWSFKANEQTWMWQSNKVRLENLPFCQIPLANAATALAAVEKLPFDISVEIIKRSLIEVELVGRFQQLKGNQLEKLAARLNVPYSQLPKVIIDVGHNPHAAKYLAEKLTALKAQISGRIIAVCGMLKDKDAESVFTQLTSVIDQWYCVTLGGYRGQSGDDLKAKLTTVCPSAKSVSEDSVIEGVQSA
;
A
#
# COMPACT_ATOMS: atom_id res chain seq x y z
N ARG A 1 -14.55 3.96 1.05
CA ARG A 1 -14.93 3.87 2.47
C ARG A 1 -15.20 5.26 3.02
N ILE A 2 -16.21 5.37 3.85
CA ILE A 2 -16.51 6.59 4.62
C ILE A 2 -16.44 6.22 6.10
N GLN A 3 -15.64 6.96 6.89
CA GLN A 3 -15.40 6.66 8.31
C GLN A 3 -14.98 5.20 8.58
N ASN A 4 -14.11 4.70 7.71
CA ASN A 4 -13.61 3.33 7.71
C ASN A 4 -14.67 2.23 7.50
N GLN A 5 -15.86 2.59 7.03
CA GLN A 5 -16.94 1.65 6.72
C GLN A 5 -17.19 1.58 5.21
N ASP A 6 -17.50 0.39 4.73
CA ASP A 6 -17.97 0.21 3.36
C ASP A 6 -19.42 0.68 3.27
N LEU A 7 -19.77 1.35 2.17
CA LEU A 7 -21.13 1.83 1.94
C LEU A 7 -22.02 0.68 1.44
N PRO A 8 -23.33 0.75 1.68
CA PRO A 8 -24.30 -0.18 1.10
C PRO A 8 -24.29 -0.13 -0.43
N ASP A 9 -24.56 -1.28 -1.07
CA ASP A 9 -24.59 -1.41 -2.54
C ASP A 9 -25.61 -0.46 -3.20
N GLU A 10 -26.70 -0.16 -2.53
CA GLU A 10 -27.73 0.77 -3.02
C GLU A 10 -27.18 2.19 -3.19
N MET A 11 -26.30 2.64 -2.30
CA MET A 11 -25.65 3.95 -2.43
C MET A 11 -24.68 3.98 -3.62
N HIS A 12 -23.95 2.90 -3.85
CA HIS A 12 -23.08 2.76 -5.01
C HIS A 12 -23.88 2.76 -6.29
N THR A 13 -24.97 1.98 -6.37
CA THR A 13 -25.87 1.89 -7.52
C THR A 13 -26.47 3.26 -7.85
N ALA A 14 -27.01 3.96 -6.86
CA ALA A 14 -27.59 5.30 -7.03
C ALA A 14 -26.53 6.32 -7.54
N SER A 15 -25.29 6.21 -7.05
CA SER A 15 -24.20 7.05 -7.53
C SER A 15 -23.80 6.71 -8.97
N PHE A 16 -23.76 5.45 -9.34
CA PHE A 16 -23.49 5.02 -10.72
C PHE A 16 -24.56 5.51 -11.68
N ASP A 17 -25.83 5.39 -11.33
CA ASP A 17 -26.95 5.91 -12.11
C ASP A 17 -26.85 7.42 -12.29
N PHE A 18 -26.44 8.15 -11.24
CA PHE A 18 -26.24 9.60 -11.32
C PHE A 18 -25.11 9.94 -12.32
N ILE A 19 -23.94 9.27 -12.24
CA ILE A 19 -22.83 9.53 -13.17
C ILE A 19 -23.21 9.14 -14.60
N GLU A 20 -23.86 7.98 -14.79
CA GLU A 20 -24.31 7.52 -16.11
C GLU A 20 -25.23 8.54 -16.80
N LYS A 21 -26.16 9.10 -16.03
CA LYS A 21 -27.12 10.09 -16.54
C LYS A 21 -26.48 11.43 -16.91
N HIS A 22 -25.37 11.81 -16.26
CA HIS A 22 -24.77 13.14 -16.42
C HIS A 22 -23.50 13.14 -17.26
N LYS A 23 -22.89 11.98 -17.53
CA LYS A 23 -21.70 11.93 -18.38
C LYS A 23 -22.04 12.34 -19.81
N THR A 24 -21.13 13.06 -20.43
CA THR A 24 -21.27 13.53 -21.83
C THR A 24 -20.35 12.81 -22.79
N GLN A 25 -19.46 11.95 -22.26
CA GLN A 25 -18.49 11.20 -23.03
C GLN A 25 -18.20 9.83 -22.38
N SER A 26 -17.50 8.96 -23.08
CA SER A 26 -17.05 7.68 -22.52
C SER A 26 -16.00 7.93 -21.41
N LEU A 27 -16.08 7.16 -20.36
CA LEU A 27 -15.17 7.18 -19.23
C LEU A 27 -14.52 5.81 -19.08
N THR A 28 -13.26 5.78 -18.68
CA THR A 28 -12.64 4.55 -18.21
C THR A 28 -13.27 4.11 -16.89
N TYR A 29 -13.07 2.86 -16.51
CA TYR A 29 -13.56 2.35 -15.23
C TYR A 29 -13.05 3.18 -14.04
N PHE A 30 -11.79 3.58 -14.08
CA PHE A 30 -11.18 4.37 -13.00
C PHE A 30 -11.76 5.79 -12.92
N GLU A 31 -11.93 6.47 -14.04
CA GLU A 31 -12.57 7.80 -14.11
C GLU A 31 -14.01 7.76 -13.60
N PHE A 32 -14.78 6.75 -14.04
CA PHE A 32 -16.16 6.56 -13.61
C PHE A 32 -16.25 6.33 -12.10
N SER A 33 -15.38 5.44 -11.57
CA SER A 33 -15.33 5.12 -10.16
C SER A 33 -14.89 6.32 -9.31
N THR A 34 -13.94 7.12 -9.81
CA THR A 34 -13.49 8.35 -9.16
C THR A 34 -14.62 9.37 -9.05
N LEU A 35 -15.35 9.62 -10.14
CA LEU A 35 -16.49 10.53 -10.12
C LEU A 35 -17.60 10.05 -9.17
N SER A 36 -17.87 8.74 -9.16
CA SER A 36 -18.83 8.15 -8.24
C SER A 36 -18.40 8.33 -6.78
N ALA A 37 -17.11 8.09 -6.47
CA ALA A 37 -16.59 8.31 -5.13
C ALA A 37 -16.71 9.78 -4.69
N LEU A 38 -16.35 10.73 -5.56
CA LEU A 38 -16.48 12.16 -5.29
C LEU A 38 -17.94 12.58 -5.07
N HIS A 39 -18.88 12.01 -5.84
CA HIS A 39 -20.32 12.24 -5.64
C HIS A 39 -20.78 11.79 -4.25
N LEU A 40 -20.39 10.59 -3.83
CA LEU A 40 -20.70 10.04 -2.50
C LEU A 40 -20.05 10.85 -1.37
N PHE A 41 -18.80 11.26 -1.51
CA PHE A 41 -18.11 12.10 -0.53
C PHE A 41 -18.78 13.47 -0.35
N LYS A 42 -19.22 14.08 -1.46
CA LYS A 42 -19.98 15.34 -1.42
C LYS A 42 -21.30 15.19 -0.65
N GLN A 43 -22.01 14.07 -0.84
CA GLN A 43 -23.26 13.80 -0.11
C GLN A 43 -23.01 13.59 1.39
N ALA A 44 -21.90 12.94 1.75
CA ALA A 44 -21.55 12.63 3.13
C ALA A 44 -21.04 13.83 3.95
N LYS A 45 -20.75 14.99 3.31
CA LYS A 45 -20.28 16.23 3.96
C LYS A 45 -19.09 15.99 4.90
N LEU A 46 -18.06 15.34 4.40
CA LEU A 46 -16.89 14.94 5.16
C LEU A 46 -15.98 16.13 5.49
N ASP A 47 -15.37 16.11 6.67
CA ASP A 47 -14.35 17.09 7.08
C ASP A 47 -13.03 16.91 6.33
N VAL A 48 -12.68 15.66 6.00
CA VAL A 48 -11.45 15.28 5.27
C VAL A 48 -11.78 14.25 4.21
N VAL A 49 -11.26 14.47 3.02
CA VAL A 49 -11.27 13.50 1.91
C VAL A 49 -9.84 13.14 1.55
N ILE A 50 -9.51 11.86 1.55
CA ILE A 50 -8.20 11.34 1.15
C ILE A 50 -8.36 10.70 -0.23
N LEU A 51 -7.64 11.25 -1.22
CA LEU A 51 -7.62 10.73 -2.57
C LEU A 51 -6.26 10.07 -2.82
N GLU A 52 -6.25 8.77 -3.05
CA GLU A 52 -5.05 8.05 -3.46
C GLU A 52 -4.94 8.06 -4.97
N VAL A 53 -3.80 8.55 -5.48
CA VAL A 53 -3.48 8.52 -6.90
C VAL A 53 -3.29 7.07 -7.36
N GLY A 54 -3.97 6.69 -8.44
CA GLY A 54 -3.83 5.35 -9.00
C GLY A 54 -2.51 5.16 -9.74
N LEU A 55 -2.09 6.17 -10.53
CA LEU A 55 -0.86 6.11 -11.31
C LEU A 55 -0.29 7.52 -11.54
N GLY A 56 1.00 7.70 -11.25
CA GLY A 56 1.71 8.96 -11.49
C GLY A 56 1.24 10.09 -10.58
N GLY A 57 0.38 10.96 -11.09
CA GLY A 57 -0.23 12.09 -10.40
C GLY A 57 -0.83 13.10 -11.37
N ARG A 58 -0.02 13.68 -12.24
CA ARG A 58 -0.40 14.78 -13.14
C ARG A 58 -1.64 14.48 -13.99
N LEU A 59 -1.72 13.29 -14.56
CA LEU A 59 -2.81 12.85 -15.44
C LEU A 59 -3.78 11.86 -14.78
N ASP A 60 -3.66 11.67 -13.47
CA ASP A 60 -4.57 10.79 -12.75
C ASP A 60 -5.97 11.40 -12.59
N ALA A 61 -7.00 10.58 -12.64
CA ALA A 61 -8.39 11.05 -12.53
C ALA A 61 -8.66 11.75 -11.18
N THR A 62 -8.00 11.34 -10.09
CA THR A 62 -8.17 11.99 -8.78
C THR A 62 -7.64 13.41 -8.77
N ASN A 63 -6.73 13.77 -9.70
CA ASN A 63 -6.12 15.10 -9.79
C ASN A 63 -7.07 16.17 -10.35
N ILE A 64 -8.30 15.81 -10.73
CA ILE A 64 -9.35 16.78 -11.09
C ILE A 64 -9.76 17.67 -9.91
N VAL A 65 -9.50 17.21 -8.67
CA VAL A 65 -9.83 17.97 -7.44
C VAL A 65 -8.65 18.83 -7.03
N ASP A 66 -8.90 20.11 -6.74
CA ASP A 66 -7.90 20.96 -6.11
C ASP A 66 -7.75 20.59 -4.65
N ASN A 67 -6.62 20.02 -4.31
CA ASN A 67 -6.34 19.58 -2.95
C ASN A 67 -5.89 20.73 -2.03
N ASP A 68 -6.13 20.58 -0.74
CA ASP A 68 -5.62 21.48 0.31
C ASP A 68 -4.23 21.06 0.81
N LEU A 69 -3.86 19.81 0.59
CA LEU A 69 -2.57 19.24 0.96
C LEU A 69 -2.20 18.16 -0.03
N ALA A 70 -1.02 18.26 -0.64
CA ALA A 70 -0.43 17.18 -1.43
C ALA A 70 0.56 16.37 -0.58
N VAL A 71 0.54 15.04 -0.75
CA VAL A 71 1.47 14.13 -0.06
C VAL A 71 2.18 13.23 -1.07
N ILE A 72 3.50 13.23 -1.01
CA ILE A 72 4.36 12.28 -1.74
C ILE A 72 4.96 11.33 -0.71
N THR A 73 4.71 10.05 -0.82
CA THR A 73 5.19 9.04 0.14
C THR A 73 6.61 8.60 -0.16
N SER A 74 6.82 8.00 -1.33
CA SER A 74 8.11 7.53 -1.82
C SER A 74 8.17 7.61 -3.34
N ILE A 75 9.38 7.59 -3.89
CA ILE A 75 9.63 7.60 -5.33
C ILE A 75 10.57 6.46 -5.64
N ASP A 76 10.10 5.54 -6.46
CA ASP A 76 10.91 4.44 -6.98
C ASP A 76 10.59 4.23 -8.46
N ILE A 77 11.44 3.50 -9.17
CA ILE A 77 11.25 3.18 -10.58
C ILE A 77 10.19 2.08 -10.67
N ASP A 78 9.00 2.46 -11.11
CA ASP A 78 7.88 1.56 -11.36
C ASP A 78 7.02 2.15 -12.48
N HIS A 79 6.25 1.31 -13.16
CA HIS A 79 5.37 1.72 -14.27
C HIS A 79 6.08 2.51 -15.37
N THR A 80 7.27 2.07 -15.75
CA THR A 80 8.18 2.78 -16.68
C THR A 80 7.55 3.08 -18.04
N ASP A 81 6.61 2.26 -18.52
CA ASP A 81 5.88 2.47 -19.77
C ASP A 81 4.99 3.74 -19.74
N PHE A 82 4.65 4.26 -18.57
CA PHE A 82 3.73 5.39 -18.41
C PHE A 82 4.38 6.61 -17.74
N LEU A 83 5.30 6.39 -16.80
CA LEU A 83 5.84 7.45 -15.95
C LEU A 83 7.26 7.87 -16.31
N GLY A 84 7.92 7.11 -17.20
CA GLY A 84 9.32 7.30 -17.53
C GLY A 84 10.25 6.31 -16.82
N SER A 85 11.51 6.32 -17.25
CA SER A 85 12.52 5.35 -16.82
C SER A 85 13.46 5.88 -15.73
N THR A 86 13.29 7.13 -15.33
CA THR A 86 14.13 7.81 -14.34
C THR A 86 13.30 8.32 -13.15
N ARG A 87 13.95 8.46 -12.00
CA ARG A 87 13.31 9.04 -10.80
C ARG A 87 12.88 10.49 -11.03
N GLU A 88 13.58 11.21 -11.88
CA GLU A 88 13.30 12.59 -12.27
C GLU A 88 11.99 12.70 -13.04
N GLU A 89 11.78 11.82 -14.03
CA GLU A 89 10.53 11.76 -14.81
C GLU A 89 9.35 11.38 -13.92
N ILE A 90 9.51 10.34 -13.11
CA ILE A 90 8.50 9.90 -12.15
C ILE A 90 8.19 11.00 -11.12
N GLY A 91 9.22 11.69 -10.63
CA GLY A 91 9.07 12.81 -9.71
C GLY A 91 8.29 13.98 -10.33
N PHE A 92 8.52 14.29 -11.60
CA PHE A 92 7.76 15.30 -12.34
C PHE A 92 6.27 14.93 -12.44
N GLU A 93 5.95 13.69 -12.84
CA GLU A 93 4.56 13.21 -12.92
C GLU A 93 3.85 13.25 -11.56
N LYS A 94 4.54 12.86 -10.49
CA LYS A 94 3.98 12.92 -9.14
C LYS A 94 3.78 14.35 -8.64
N ALA A 95 4.70 15.27 -8.97
CA ALA A 95 4.58 16.69 -8.61
C ALA A 95 3.40 17.40 -9.31
N GLY A 96 2.80 16.77 -10.32
CA GLY A 96 1.61 17.29 -10.98
C GLY A 96 0.36 17.40 -10.11
N ILE A 97 0.37 16.84 -8.90
CA ILE A 97 -0.71 17.02 -7.91
C ILE A 97 -0.53 18.30 -7.05
N PHE A 98 0.58 19.01 -7.16
CA PHE A 98 0.80 20.22 -6.38
C PHE A 98 -0.14 21.35 -6.83
N ARG A 99 -0.50 22.21 -5.89
CA ARG A 99 -1.35 23.38 -6.13
C ARG A 99 -0.66 24.64 -5.60
N ALA A 100 -0.86 25.73 -6.32
CA ALA A 100 -0.23 27.02 -5.98
C ALA A 100 -0.58 27.45 -4.55
N ASN A 101 0.44 27.87 -3.80
CA ASN A 101 0.33 28.33 -2.41
C ASN A 101 -0.30 27.32 -1.45
N LYS A 102 -0.19 26.02 -1.75
CA LYS A 102 -0.69 24.96 -0.87
C LYS A 102 0.46 24.19 -0.20
N PRO A 103 0.23 23.58 0.96
CA PRO A 103 1.21 22.74 1.61
C PRO A 103 1.48 21.44 0.82
N VAL A 104 2.73 21.03 0.84
CA VAL A 104 3.19 19.75 0.25
C VAL A 104 4.04 19.02 1.28
N VAL A 105 3.71 17.78 1.57
CA VAL A 105 4.50 16.89 2.42
C VAL A 105 5.21 15.85 1.57
N ILE A 106 6.53 15.72 1.76
CA ILE A 106 7.36 14.79 1.00
C ILE A 106 8.08 13.84 1.97
N GLY A 107 7.70 12.55 1.93
CA GLY A 107 8.28 11.45 2.70
C GLY A 107 9.52 10.83 2.05
N GLU A 108 9.76 11.13 0.78
CA GLU A 108 10.96 10.70 0.05
C GLU A 108 12.19 11.48 0.54
N PRO A 109 13.26 10.81 1.04
CA PRO A 109 14.46 11.52 1.51
C PRO A 109 15.28 12.10 0.35
N ASN A 110 15.34 11.40 -0.79
CA ASN A 110 16.10 11.80 -1.97
C ASN A 110 15.14 12.38 -3.03
N VAL A 111 14.67 13.60 -2.79
CA VAL A 111 13.65 14.24 -3.63
C VAL A 111 14.24 14.58 -5.00
N PRO A 112 13.66 14.12 -6.13
CA PRO A 112 14.08 14.51 -7.46
C PRO A 112 13.98 16.01 -7.68
N GLN A 113 14.96 16.57 -8.38
CA GLN A 113 15.06 18.00 -8.63
C GLN A 113 13.83 18.60 -9.34
N PRO A 114 13.23 17.96 -10.38
CA PRO A 114 12.03 18.50 -11.04
C PRO A 114 10.83 18.67 -10.10
N MET A 115 10.73 17.86 -9.04
CA MET A 115 9.68 18.00 -8.02
C MET A 115 9.88 19.25 -7.18
N LEU A 116 11.12 19.58 -6.80
CA LEU A 116 11.44 20.81 -6.06
C LEU A 116 11.21 22.04 -6.91
N GLU A 117 11.59 22.01 -8.17
CA GLU A 117 11.35 23.10 -9.14
C GLU A 117 9.87 23.37 -9.34
N GLN A 118 9.05 22.30 -9.44
CA GLN A 118 7.59 22.46 -9.55
C GLN A 118 7.00 23.07 -8.27
N ALA A 119 7.48 22.65 -7.10
CA ALA A 119 7.02 23.21 -5.83
C ALA A 119 7.40 24.69 -5.69
N GLU A 120 8.61 25.09 -6.11
CA GLU A 120 9.06 26.47 -6.12
C GLU A 120 8.24 27.33 -7.08
N LYS A 121 8.04 26.85 -8.32
CA LYS A 121 7.23 27.51 -9.35
C LYS A 121 5.81 27.80 -8.87
N LEU A 122 5.23 26.90 -8.08
CA LEU A 122 3.88 27.01 -7.52
C LEU A 122 3.86 27.69 -6.15
N HIS A 123 5.02 28.15 -5.64
CA HIS A 123 5.13 28.73 -4.30
C HIS A 123 4.54 27.85 -3.20
N CYS A 124 4.77 26.52 -3.29
CA CYS A 124 4.26 25.58 -2.32
C CYS A 124 4.96 25.71 -0.95
N TYR A 125 4.23 25.43 0.11
CA TYR A 125 4.81 25.31 1.46
C TYR A 125 5.33 23.89 1.68
N VAL A 126 6.58 23.64 1.29
CA VAL A 126 7.16 22.28 1.29
C VAL A 126 7.61 21.85 2.69
N SER A 127 7.20 20.66 3.11
CA SER A 127 7.58 19.99 4.36
C SER A 127 8.23 18.64 4.03
N ARG A 128 9.57 18.58 4.09
CA ARG A 128 10.37 17.43 3.64
C ARG A 128 10.89 16.63 4.82
N ARG A 129 10.93 15.32 4.64
CA ARG A 129 11.62 14.40 5.52
C ARG A 129 13.10 14.74 5.62
N ASP A 130 13.66 14.60 6.82
CA ASP A 130 15.06 14.85 7.20
C ASP A 130 15.53 16.33 7.01
N VAL A 131 14.57 17.21 6.66
CA VAL A 131 14.78 18.67 6.57
C VAL A 131 13.85 19.42 7.54
N ASN A 132 12.55 19.23 7.42
CA ASN A 132 11.53 19.90 8.24
C ASN A 132 10.99 19.01 9.34
N TRP A 133 11.06 17.71 9.13
CA TRP A 133 10.64 16.68 10.09
C TRP A 133 11.49 15.42 9.94
N SER A 134 11.57 14.63 11.01
CA SER A 134 12.32 13.37 11.02
C SER A 134 11.70 12.38 12.00
N PHE A 135 12.13 11.14 11.91
CA PHE A 135 11.77 10.11 12.86
C PHE A 135 12.96 9.19 13.17
N LYS A 136 12.95 8.61 14.35
CA LYS A 136 13.95 7.63 14.79
C LYS A 136 13.24 6.51 15.55
N ALA A 137 13.69 5.28 15.35
CA ALA A 137 13.21 4.11 16.08
C ALA A 137 14.30 3.52 16.97
N ASN A 138 13.89 2.92 18.08
CA ASN A 138 14.68 2.00 18.88
C ASN A 138 14.00 0.61 18.86
N GLU A 139 14.36 -0.30 19.74
CA GLU A 139 13.82 -1.66 19.79
C GLU A 139 12.33 -1.72 20.21
N GLN A 140 11.84 -0.76 20.98
CA GLN A 140 10.51 -0.81 21.61
C GLN A 140 9.54 0.23 21.10
N THR A 141 10.05 1.41 20.72
CA THR A 141 9.23 2.56 20.34
C THR A 141 9.92 3.36 19.24
N TRP A 142 9.22 4.36 18.75
CA TRP A 142 9.81 5.34 17.87
C TRP A 142 9.40 6.76 18.27
N MET A 143 10.11 7.72 17.75
CA MET A 143 9.83 9.15 17.92
C MET A 143 9.68 9.82 16.57
N TRP A 144 8.85 10.85 16.52
CA TRP A 144 8.70 11.76 15.39
C TRP A 144 8.88 13.19 15.86
N GLN A 145 9.53 14.02 15.05
CA GLN A 145 9.69 15.44 15.39
C GLN A 145 9.64 16.31 14.13
N SER A 146 9.09 17.52 14.31
CA SER A 146 9.19 18.65 13.40
C SER A 146 9.79 19.85 14.14
N ASN A 147 9.80 21.01 13.48
CA ASN A 147 10.17 22.27 14.12
C ASN A 147 9.13 22.76 15.16
N LYS A 148 7.92 22.17 15.18
CA LYS A 148 6.81 22.60 16.02
C LYS A 148 6.50 21.59 17.14
N VAL A 149 6.60 20.31 16.86
CA VAL A 149 6.12 19.23 17.73
C VAL A 149 7.15 18.12 17.80
N ARG A 150 7.28 17.54 19.01
CA ARG A 150 8.04 16.30 19.24
C ARG A 150 7.13 15.28 19.90
N LEU A 151 6.97 14.15 19.26
CA LEU A 151 6.18 13.01 19.73
C LEU A 151 7.13 11.88 20.11
N GLU A 152 7.08 11.47 21.36
CA GLU A 152 7.94 10.43 21.91
C GLU A 152 7.16 9.19 22.30
N ASN A 153 7.85 8.06 22.43
CA ASN A 153 7.28 6.79 22.82
C ASN A 153 6.05 6.39 21.99
N LEU A 154 6.16 6.58 20.67
CA LEU A 154 5.14 6.14 19.74
C LEU A 154 5.19 4.61 19.61
N PRO A 155 4.05 3.91 19.62
CA PRO A 155 4.02 2.48 19.36
C PRO A 155 4.34 2.18 17.90
N PHE A 156 4.96 1.03 17.62
CA PHE A 156 5.08 0.56 16.25
C PHE A 156 3.70 0.23 15.66
N CYS A 157 3.60 0.41 14.35
CA CYS A 157 2.39 0.10 13.56
C CYS A 157 2.68 -1.00 12.54
N GLN A 158 1.63 -1.55 11.94
CA GLN A 158 1.76 -2.61 10.92
C GLN A 158 2.19 -2.09 9.55
N ILE A 159 1.95 -0.81 9.27
CA ILE A 159 2.37 -0.16 8.02
C ILE A 159 3.86 0.25 8.08
N PRO A 160 4.51 0.51 6.93
CA PRO A 160 5.89 1.01 6.91
C PRO A 160 6.05 2.27 7.75
N LEU A 161 7.07 2.28 8.62
CA LEU A 161 7.28 3.37 9.57
C LEU A 161 7.46 4.73 8.87
N ALA A 162 8.13 4.73 7.71
CA ALA A 162 8.26 5.93 6.88
C ALA A 162 6.91 6.50 6.43
N ASN A 163 5.94 5.62 6.11
CA ASN A 163 4.59 6.04 5.73
C ASN A 163 3.82 6.60 6.93
N ALA A 164 3.94 5.96 8.10
CA ALA A 164 3.36 6.48 9.34
C ALA A 164 3.94 7.86 9.69
N ALA A 165 5.26 8.03 9.57
CA ALA A 165 5.93 9.30 9.82
C ALA A 165 5.51 10.40 8.82
N THR A 166 5.33 10.03 7.54
CA THR A 166 4.80 10.94 6.50
C THR A 166 3.35 11.34 6.80
N ALA A 167 2.53 10.38 7.28
CA ALA A 167 1.16 10.67 7.70
C ALA A 167 1.12 11.67 8.88
N LEU A 168 2.01 11.54 9.87
CA LEU A 168 2.11 12.52 10.95
C LEU A 168 2.50 13.92 10.45
N ALA A 169 3.41 13.99 9.48
CA ALA A 169 3.75 15.26 8.84
C ALA A 169 2.58 15.87 8.06
N ALA A 170 1.72 15.04 7.45
CA ALA A 170 0.50 15.48 6.81
C ALA A 170 -0.55 15.98 7.84
N VAL A 171 -0.75 15.23 8.91
CA VAL A 171 -1.66 15.58 10.02
C VAL A 171 -1.29 16.94 10.63
N GLU A 172 0.03 17.23 10.81
CA GLU A 172 0.50 18.52 11.31
C GLU A 172 0.06 19.72 10.43
N LYS A 173 -0.24 19.49 9.15
CA LYS A 173 -0.68 20.55 8.21
C LYS A 173 -2.19 20.73 8.16
N LEU A 174 -2.94 19.83 8.77
CA LEU A 174 -4.40 19.92 8.81
C LEU A 174 -4.86 20.90 9.91
N PRO A 175 -6.02 21.54 9.75
CA PRO A 175 -6.56 22.51 10.71
C PRO A 175 -7.25 21.82 11.91
N PHE A 176 -6.75 20.67 12.35
CA PHE A 176 -7.33 19.90 13.44
C PHE A 176 -6.34 19.76 14.59
N ASP A 177 -6.82 19.90 15.80
CA ASP A 177 -6.06 19.58 17.01
C ASP A 177 -6.27 18.09 17.36
N ILE A 178 -5.24 17.29 17.12
CA ILE A 178 -5.29 15.83 17.33
C ILE A 178 -4.36 15.48 18.49
N SER A 179 -4.95 14.96 19.56
CA SER A 179 -4.18 14.61 20.76
C SER A 179 -3.20 13.45 20.51
N VAL A 180 -2.14 13.42 21.30
CA VAL A 180 -1.10 12.38 21.22
C VAL A 180 -1.70 10.98 21.51
N GLU A 181 -2.71 10.90 22.36
CA GLU A 181 -3.43 9.67 22.69
C GLU A 181 -4.17 9.12 21.48
N ILE A 182 -4.82 9.99 20.71
CA ILE A 182 -5.49 9.61 19.43
C ILE A 182 -4.46 9.13 18.43
N ILE A 183 -3.33 9.82 18.28
CA ILE A 183 -2.22 9.40 17.40
C ILE A 183 -1.72 8.01 17.80
N LYS A 184 -1.41 7.79 19.07
CA LYS A 184 -0.91 6.49 19.57
C LYS A 184 -1.92 5.37 19.35
N ARG A 185 -3.20 5.62 19.63
CA ARG A 185 -4.27 4.64 19.37
C ARG A 185 -4.38 4.32 17.87
N SER A 186 -4.38 5.33 17.01
CA SER A 186 -4.47 5.14 15.56
C SER A 186 -3.29 4.34 15.00
N LEU A 187 -2.07 4.54 15.53
CA LEU A 187 -0.90 3.76 15.15
C LEU A 187 -1.02 2.27 15.52
N ILE A 188 -1.67 1.96 16.65
CA ILE A 188 -1.92 0.57 17.08
C ILE A 188 -3.03 -0.06 16.24
N GLU A 189 -4.09 0.69 15.94
CA GLU A 189 -5.30 0.21 15.28
C GLU A 189 -5.18 0.16 13.76
N VAL A 190 -4.22 0.90 13.16
CA VAL A 190 -4.07 0.94 11.71
C VAL A 190 -3.73 -0.43 11.16
N GLU A 191 -4.64 -0.95 10.35
CA GLU A 191 -4.48 -2.21 9.63
C GLU A 191 -4.83 -1.97 8.16
N LEU A 192 -3.96 -2.40 7.28
CA LEU A 192 -4.19 -2.32 5.84
C LEU A 192 -4.40 -3.73 5.29
N VAL A 193 -5.58 -3.96 4.74
CA VAL A 193 -5.96 -5.26 4.17
C VAL A 193 -4.94 -5.69 3.12
N GLY A 194 -4.41 -6.90 3.27
CA GLY A 194 -3.42 -7.45 2.35
C GLY A 194 -2.03 -6.80 2.41
N ARG A 195 -1.66 -6.14 3.50
CA ARG A 195 -0.30 -5.62 3.74
C ARG A 195 0.23 -6.17 5.06
N PHE A 196 1.00 -7.24 4.99
CA PHE A 196 1.48 -8.00 6.15
C PHE A 196 0.35 -8.27 7.16
N GLN A 197 -0.86 -8.46 6.65
CA GLN A 197 -2.06 -8.61 7.45
C GLN A 197 -2.09 -9.97 8.12
N GLN A 198 -2.07 -9.99 9.44
CA GLN A 198 -2.28 -11.22 10.18
C GLN A 198 -3.78 -11.51 10.32
N LEU A 199 -4.24 -12.65 9.82
CA LEU A 199 -5.62 -13.08 10.01
C LEU A 199 -5.89 -13.41 11.49
N LYS A 200 -7.05 -12.97 12.01
CA LYS A 200 -7.46 -13.13 13.41
C LYS A 200 -8.97 -13.37 13.49
N GLY A 201 -9.41 -13.95 14.65
CA GLY A 201 -10.83 -14.09 14.97
C GLY A 201 -11.63 -14.74 13.85
N ASN A 202 -12.75 -14.12 13.48
CA ASN A 202 -13.69 -14.63 12.47
C ASN A 202 -13.05 -14.96 11.11
N GLN A 203 -11.96 -14.26 10.71
CA GLN A 203 -11.26 -14.57 9.45
C GLN A 203 -10.58 -15.95 9.52
N LEU A 204 -9.90 -16.26 10.63
CA LEU A 204 -9.30 -17.58 10.86
C LEU A 204 -10.34 -18.65 11.09
N GLU A 205 -11.45 -18.36 11.78
CA GLU A 205 -12.56 -19.29 11.96
C GLU A 205 -13.16 -19.73 10.62
N LYS A 206 -13.38 -18.78 9.71
CA LYS A 206 -13.84 -19.08 8.34
C LYS A 206 -12.83 -19.93 7.57
N LEU A 207 -11.53 -19.66 7.73
CA LEU A 207 -10.47 -20.44 7.09
C LEU A 207 -10.44 -21.86 7.67
N ALA A 208 -10.47 -22.01 9.00
CA ALA A 208 -10.53 -23.32 9.69
C ALA A 208 -11.70 -24.16 9.20
N ALA A 209 -12.91 -23.57 9.15
CA ALA A 209 -14.11 -24.24 8.67
C ALA A 209 -13.96 -24.69 7.20
N ARG A 210 -13.36 -23.84 6.34
CA ARG A 210 -13.18 -24.17 4.92
C ARG A 210 -12.14 -25.28 4.71
N LEU A 211 -11.10 -25.33 5.54
CA LEU A 211 -10.06 -26.36 5.50
C LEU A 211 -10.48 -27.63 6.26
N ASN A 212 -11.60 -27.60 6.98
CA ASN A 212 -12.07 -28.67 7.85
C ASN A 212 -11.03 -29.09 8.91
N VAL A 213 -10.37 -28.09 9.52
CA VAL A 213 -9.39 -28.28 10.59
C VAL A 213 -9.80 -27.49 11.84
N PRO A 214 -9.45 -27.96 13.05
CA PRO A 214 -9.68 -27.19 14.26
C PRO A 214 -8.94 -25.85 14.23
N TYR A 215 -9.58 -24.78 14.71
CA TYR A 215 -8.97 -23.44 14.81
C TYR A 215 -7.59 -23.45 15.50
N SER A 216 -7.46 -24.27 16.55
CA SER A 216 -6.21 -24.40 17.32
C SER A 216 -5.04 -25.04 16.56
N GLN A 217 -5.30 -25.65 15.42
CA GLN A 217 -4.29 -26.29 14.56
C GLN A 217 -3.84 -25.38 13.40
N LEU A 218 -4.53 -24.26 13.18
CA LEU A 218 -4.09 -23.32 12.16
C LEU A 218 -2.77 -22.66 12.55
N PRO A 219 -1.84 -22.54 11.60
CA PRO A 219 -0.62 -21.73 11.80
C PRO A 219 -1.00 -20.25 11.87
N LYS A 220 -0.01 -19.41 12.19
CA LYS A 220 -0.14 -17.96 11.97
C LYS A 220 -0.25 -17.71 10.46
N VAL A 221 -1.37 -17.13 10.03
CA VAL A 221 -1.62 -16.81 8.62
C VAL A 221 -1.43 -15.32 8.39
N ILE A 222 -0.57 -14.99 7.44
CA ILE A 222 -0.27 -13.61 7.02
C ILE A 222 -0.62 -13.47 5.55
N ILE A 223 -1.33 -12.40 5.19
CA ILE A 223 -1.66 -12.07 3.80
C ILE A 223 -0.90 -10.81 3.39
N ASP A 224 -0.26 -10.87 2.23
CA ASP A 224 0.38 -9.73 1.59
C ASP A 224 0.12 -9.73 0.08
N VAL A 225 -0.08 -8.57 -0.51
CA VAL A 225 -0.30 -8.39 -1.96
C VAL A 225 0.94 -7.82 -2.67
N GLY A 226 2.08 -7.82 -2.01
CA GLY A 226 3.35 -7.36 -2.60
C GLY A 226 3.70 -8.17 -3.84
N HIS A 227 3.88 -7.47 -4.97
CA HIS A 227 4.10 -8.09 -6.28
C HIS A 227 5.19 -7.38 -7.10
N ASN A 228 5.99 -6.55 -6.44
CA ASN A 228 7.16 -5.91 -7.02
C ASN A 228 8.37 -6.04 -6.09
N PRO A 229 9.61 -5.83 -6.57
CA PRO A 229 10.82 -6.03 -5.78
C PRO A 229 10.90 -5.18 -4.52
N HIS A 230 10.40 -3.94 -4.55
CA HIS A 230 10.39 -3.04 -3.40
C HIS A 230 9.49 -3.57 -2.27
N ALA A 231 8.26 -3.97 -2.61
CA ALA A 231 7.33 -4.57 -1.64
C ALA A 231 7.89 -5.91 -1.10
N ALA A 232 8.50 -6.73 -1.97
CA ALA A 232 9.10 -8.01 -1.59
C ALA A 232 10.27 -7.83 -0.61
N LYS A 233 11.11 -6.81 -0.81
CA LYS A 233 12.20 -6.48 0.13
C LYS A 233 11.64 -6.15 1.52
N TYR A 234 10.63 -5.28 1.60
CA TYR A 234 9.99 -4.94 2.87
C TYR A 234 9.35 -6.17 3.52
N LEU A 235 8.68 -7.03 2.74
CA LEU A 235 8.10 -8.28 3.22
C LEU A 235 9.19 -9.22 3.77
N ALA A 236 10.33 -9.34 3.08
CA ALA A 236 11.47 -10.14 3.52
C ALA A 236 12.03 -9.65 4.87
N GLU A 237 12.16 -8.34 5.06
CA GLU A 237 12.60 -7.74 6.33
C GLU A 237 11.64 -8.09 7.47
N LYS A 238 10.33 -7.97 7.26
CA LYS A 238 9.29 -8.32 8.23
C LYS A 238 9.28 -9.83 8.56
N LEU A 239 9.39 -10.69 7.54
CA LEU A 239 9.45 -12.13 7.73
C LEU A 239 10.73 -12.57 8.43
N THR A 240 11.87 -11.93 8.16
CA THR A 240 13.13 -12.19 8.86
C THR A 240 13.00 -11.86 10.35
N ALA A 241 12.43 -10.71 10.69
CA ALA A 241 12.18 -10.34 12.07
C ALA A 241 11.19 -11.31 12.76
N LEU A 242 10.16 -11.78 12.05
CA LEU A 242 9.23 -12.78 12.54
C LEU A 242 9.93 -14.14 12.76
N LYS A 243 10.77 -14.57 11.81
CA LYS A 243 11.50 -15.86 11.87
C LYS A 243 12.42 -15.94 13.10
N ALA A 244 12.99 -14.82 13.52
CA ALA A 244 13.78 -14.76 14.75
C ALA A 244 12.97 -14.98 16.03
N GLN A 245 11.65 -14.86 15.97
CA GLN A 245 10.72 -14.99 17.11
C GLN A 245 9.98 -16.32 17.15
N ILE A 246 10.10 -17.15 16.12
CA ILE A 246 9.39 -18.43 15.98
C ILE A 246 10.37 -19.57 15.78
N SER A 247 10.00 -20.77 16.25
CA SER A 247 10.74 -22.02 15.98
C SER A 247 10.24 -22.77 14.74
N GLY A 248 9.18 -22.29 14.11
CA GLY A 248 8.52 -22.90 12.98
C GLY A 248 9.12 -22.53 11.62
N ARG A 249 8.55 -23.11 10.57
CA ARG A 249 8.88 -22.78 9.18
C ARG A 249 7.99 -21.66 8.67
N ILE A 250 8.49 -20.92 7.69
CA ILE A 250 7.72 -19.97 6.91
C ILE A 250 7.39 -20.62 5.56
N ILE A 251 6.11 -20.82 5.31
CA ILE A 251 5.58 -21.41 4.09
C ILE A 251 4.89 -20.33 3.30
N ALA A 252 5.17 -20.22 2.01
CA ALA A 252 4.53 -19.27 1.12
C ALA A 252 3.58 -19.96 0.14
N VAL A 253 2.33 -19.52 0.09
CA VAL A 253 1.40 -19.80 -1.02
C VAL A 253 1.41 -18.56 -1.90
N CYS A 254 1.97 -18.66 -3.10
CA CYS A 254 2.27 -17.52 -3.96
C CYS A 254 1.66 -17.66 -5.34
N GLY A 255 0.78 -16.72 -5.70
CA GLY A 255 0.31 -16.50 -7.06
C GLY A 255 0.70 -15.11 -7.53
N MET A 256 1.08 -14.96 -8.81
CA MET A 256 1.49 -13.68 -9.37
C MET A 256 0.99 -13.52 -10.81
N LEU A 257 0.66 -12.31 -11.21
CA LEU A 257 0.25 -12.02 -12.59
C LEU A 257 1.47 -12.07 -13.51
N LYS A 258 1.26 -12.48 -14.77
CA LYS A 258 2.33 -12.72 -15.76
C LYS A 258 3.15 -11.47 -16.14
N ASP A 259 2.57 -10.28 -15.97
CA ASP A 259 3.20 -8.98 -16.23
C ASP A 259 4.07 -8.47 -15.09
N LYS A 260 4.20 -9.24 -14.00
CA LYS A 260 5.01 -8.87 -12.85
C LYS A 260 6.39 -9.53 -12.91
N ASP A 261 7.37 -8.83 -12.36
CA ASP A 261 8.75 -9.33 -12.25
C ASP A 261 8.87 -10.33 -11.09
N ALA A 262 8.41 -11.56 -11.34
CA ALA A 262 8.41 -12.62 -10.34
C ALA A 262 9.82 -13.01 -9.90
N GLU A 263 10.80 -13.00 -10.80
CA GLU A 263 12.19 -13.40 -10.49
C GLU A 263 12.82 -12.43 -9.49
N SER A 264 12.67 -11.13 -9.70
CA SER A 264 13.17 -10.12 -8.75
C SER A 264 12.45 -10.19 -7.40
N VAL A 265 11.14 -10.49 -7.37
CA VAL A 265 10.38 -10.73 -6.14
C VAL A 265 10.92 -11.95 -5.39
N PHE A 266 11.12 -13.07 -6.08
CA PHE A 266 11.67 -14.29 -5.48
C PHE A 266 13.09 -14.06 -4.94
N THR A 267 13.94 -13.33 -5.64
CA THR A 267 15.30 -12.99 -5.19
C THR A 267 15.29 -12.36 -3.78
N GLN A 268 14.30 -11.53 -3.47
CA GLN A 268 14.20 -10.92 -2.14
C GLN A 268 13.72 -11.90 -1.06
N LEU A 269 12.94 -12.92 -1.41
CA LEU A 269 12.20 -13.74 -0.44
C LEU A 269 12.80 -15.13 -0.22
N THR A 270 13.61 -15.65 -1.14
CA THR A 270 14.14 -17.04 -1.07
C THR A 270 14.99 -17.31 0.16
N SER A 271 15.61 -16.30 0.77
CA SER A 271 16.43 -16.47 1.98
C SER A 271 15.58 -16.69 3.25
N VAL A 272 14.31 -16.35 3.23
CA VAL A 272 13.45 -16.37 4.42
C VAL A 272 12.33 -17.41 4.35
N ILE A 273 11.91 -17.79 3.15
CA ILE A 273 10.86 -18.79 2.92
C ILE A 273 11.46 -20.20 2.90
N ASP A 274 10.89 -21.11 3.68
CA ASP A 274 11.37 -22.49 3.80
C ASP A 274 10.72 -23.43 2.79
N GLN A 275 9.49 -23.10 2.33
CA GLN A 275 8.77 -23.90 1.33
C GLN A 275 7.77 -23.02 0.56
N TRP A 276 7.61 -23.32 -0.72
CA TRP A 276 6.78 -22.58 -1.65
C TRP A 276 5.68 -23.46 -2.24
N TYR A 277 4.48 -22.91 -2.32
CA TYR A 277 3.37 -23.41 -3.13
C TYR A 277 3.05 -22.35 -4.18
N CYS A 278 3.49 -22.61 -5.41
CA CYS A 278 3.24 -21.73 -6.54
C CYS A 278 1.86 -22.05 -7.11
N VAL A 279 0.94 -21.08 -7.10
CA VAL A 279 -0.46 -21.35 -7.45
C VAL A 279 -0.85 -20.68 -8.77
N THR A 280 -1.71 -21.35 -9.52
CA THR A 280 -2.29 -20.80 -10.75
C THR A 280 -3.27 -19.68 -10.42
N LEU A 281 -3.11 -18.54 -11.11
CA LEU A 281 -4.08 -17.46 -11.13
C LEU A 281 -4.81 -17.46 -12.46
N GLY A 282 -6.13 -17.46 -12.42
CA GLY A 282 -6.99 -17.40 -13.60
C GLY A 282 -7.04 -16.01 -14.23
N GLY A 283 -7.74 -15.94 -15.39
CA GLY A 283 -7.97 -14.70 -16.12
C GLY A 283 -6.86 -14.36 -17.11
N TYR A 284 -7.12 -13.34 -17.89
CA TYR A 284 -6.27 -12.94 -19.03
C TYR A 284 -4.82 -12.57 -18.64
N ARG A 285 -4.63 -12.02 -17.42
CA ARG A 285 -3.30 -11.69 -16.86
C ARG A 285 -2.73 -12.79 -15.97
N GLY A 286 -3.47 -13.86 -15.72
CA GLY A 286 -3.01 -14.98 -14.90
C GLY A 286 -1.83 -15.73 -15.52
N GLN A 287 -1.11 -16.47 -14.71
CA GLN A 287 -0.12 -17.47 -15.13
C GLN A 287 -0.29 -18.74 -14.31
N SER A 288 0.20 -19.85 -14.84
CA SER A 288 0.13 -21.15 -14.16
C SER A 288 1.09 -21.21 -12.96
N GLY A 289 0.78 -22.10 -12.01
CA GLY A 289 1.67 -22.42 -10.92
C GLY A 289 3.00 -23.02 -11.40
N ASP A 290 2.98 -23.79 -12.49
CA ASP A 290 4.18 -24.36 -13.10
C ASP A 290 5.10 -23.29 -13.70
N ASP A 291 4.57 -22.31 -14.43
CA ASP A 291 5.35 -21.17 -14.96
C ASP A 291 5.98 -20.37 -13.82
N LEU A 292 5.20 -20.12 -12.76
CA LEU A 292 5.68 -19.39 -11.60
C LEU A 292 6.78 -20.16 -10.86
N LYS A 293 6.62 -21.49 -10.69
CA LYS A 293 7.62 -22.38 -10.11
C LYS A 293 8.90 -22.43 -10.96
N ALA A 294 8.78 -22.44 -12.29
CA ALA A 294 9.95 -22.41 -13.18
C ALA A 294 10.77 -21.13 -12.95
N LYS A 295 10.15 -19.96 -12.85
CA LYS A 295 10.83 -18.69 -12.50
C LYS A 295 11.50 -18.75 -11.13
N LEU A 296 10.86 -19.32 -10.12
CA LEU A 296 11.44 -19.53 -8.80
C LEU A 296 12.69 -20.43 -8.88
N THR A 297 12.62 -21.52 -9.64
CA THR A 297 13.72 -22.46 -9.82
C THR A 297 14.92 -21.82 -10.54
N THR A 298 14.67 -20.89 -11.46
CA THR A 298 15.72 -20.10 -12.13
C THR A 298 16.50 -19.26 -11.10
N VAL A 299 15.80 -18.62 -10.17
CA VAL A 299 16.41 -17.76 -9.14
C VAL A 299 17.06 -18.58 -8.02
N CYS A 300 16.42 -19.66 -7.59
CA CYS A 300 16.87 -20.51 -6.50
C CYS A 300 16.60 -21.99 -6.80
N PRO A 301 17.55 -22.69 -7.47
CA PRO A 301 17.38 -24.11 -7.83
C PRO A 301 17.16 -25.05 -6.64
N SER A 302 17.60 -24.66 -5.45
CA SER A 302 17.45 -25.43 -4.21
C SER A 302 16.14 -25.16 -3.46
N ALA A 303 15.30 -24.24 -3.94
CA ALA A 303 14.04 -23.90 -3.29
C ALA A 303 13.08 -25.11 -3.30
N LYS A 304 12.59 -25.47 -2.13
CA LYS A 304 11.53 -26.49 -2.02
C LYS A 304 10.23 -25.87 -2.53
N SER A 305 9.73 -26.38 -3.66
CA SER A 305 8.55 -25.81 -4.29
C SER A 305 7.63 -26.86 -4.92
N VAL A 306 6.33 -26.61 -4.82
CA VAL A 306 5.26 -27.38 -5.44
C VAL A 306 4.43 -26.40 -6.29
N SER A 307 3.86 -26.86 -7.39
CA SER A 307 2.84 -26.11 -8.15
C SER A 307 1.46 -26.68 -7.87
N GLU A 308 0.47 -25.79 -7.80
CA GLU A 308 -0.93 -26.13 -7.55
C GLU A 308 -1.85 -25.37 -8.52
N ASP A 309 -2.99 -25.98 -8.84
CA ASP A 309 -3.90 -25.44 -9.84
C ASP A 309 -4.74 -24.27 -9.33
N SER A 310 -4.79 -24.06 -8.02
CA SER A 310 -5.54 -22.97 -7.42
C SER A 310 -4.96 -22.49 -6.07
N VAL A 311 -5.35 -21.29 -5.67
CA VAL A 311 -5.02 -20.76 -4.33
C VAL A 311 -5.57 -21.66 -3.22
N ILE A 312 -6.76 -22.27 -3.43
CA ILE A 312 -7.39 -23.13 -2.44
C ILE A 312 -6.55 -24.40 -2.22
N GLU A 313 -6.14 -25.05 -3.30
CA GLU A 313 -5.28 -26.24 -3.24
C GLU A 313 -3.93 -25.91 -2.62
N GLY A 314 -3.30 -24.79 -3.02
CA GLY A 314 -2.06 -24.34 -2.41
C GLY A 314 -2.15 -24.09 -0.91
N VAL A 315 -3.27 -23.56 -0.42
CA VAL A 315 -3.49 -23.36 1.03
C VAL A 315 -3.80 -24.68 1.73
N GLN A 316 -4.45 -25.65 1.07
CA GLN A 316 -4.72 -26.97 1.63
C GLN A 316 -3.46 -27.85 1.73
N SER A 317 -2.53 -27.67 0.79
CA SER A 317 -1.27 -28.43 0.73
C SER A 317 -0.19 -27.84 1.64
N ALA A 318 -0.32 -26.57 2.03
CA ALA A 318 0.62 -25.85 2.86
C ALA A 318 0.46 -26.13 4.35
#